data_253a05b91ebac94358a355deee7cb32f
#
_entry.id   253a05b91ebac94358a355deee7cb32f
#
_cell.length_a   1.000
_cell.length_b   1.000
_cell.length_c   1.000
_cell.angle_alpha   90.00
_cell.angle_beta   90.00
_cell.angle_gamma   90.00
#
_symmetry.space_group_name_H-M   'P 1'
#
loop_
_entity.id
_entity.type
_entity.pdbx_description
1 polymer ?
#
loop_
_entity_poly.entity_id
_entity_poly.type
_entity_poly.pdbx_seq_one_letter_code
_entity_poly.pdbx_strand_id
1 'polypeptide(L)'
;MVNGKTEEAELNTRRASDGRHPPFISTFALPASHIAWPEGTIMKAGANTGEATAASATDTANIIGVLETRVDANEQSGNVMIHGSCAADILKSIDDGELADAGEDQIIALRGIGIYV
;
A
#
# COMPACT_ATOMS: atom_id res chain seq x y z
N MET A 1 -7.63 -32.30 2.86
CA MET A 1 -6.32 -31.73 2.96
C MET A 1 -6.38 -30.28 3.41
N VAL A 2 -5.69 -30.02 4.43
CA VAL A 2 -5.76 -28.74 5.13
C VAL A 2 -5.28 -27.58 4.29
N ASN A 3 -4.27 -27.82 3.45
CA ASN A 3 -3.65 -26.74 2.68
C ASN A 3 -4.59 -26.09 1.66
N GLY A 4 -5.47 -26.86 1.04
CA GLY A 4 -6.42 -26.30 0.09
C GLY A 4 -7.34 -25.29 0.74
N LYS A 5 -7.76 -25.56 1.94
CA LYS A 5 -8.62 -24.64 2.70
C LYS A 5 -7.91 -23.35 3.07
N THR A 6 -6.66 -23.44 3.49
CA THR A 6 -5.85 -22.27 3.80
C THR A 6 -5.61 -21.43 2.57
N GLU A 7 -5.32 -22.05 1.46
CA GLU A 7 -5.11 -21.37 0.19
C GLU A 7 -6.36 -20.60 -0.25
N GLU A 8 -7.53 -21.17 -0.08
CA GLU A 8 -8.77 -20.47 -0.41
C GLU A 8 -8.95 -19.21 0.41
N ALA A 9 -8.63 -19.26 1.70
CA ALA A 9 -8.70 -18.08 2.55
C ALA A 9 -7.72 -17.00 2.09
N GLU A 10 -6.54 -17.37 1.66
CA GLU A 10 -5.54 -16.43 1.14
C GLU A 10 -5.95 -15.82 -0.19
N LEU A 11 -6.56 -16.61 -1.08
CA LEU A 11 -7.03 -16.13 -2.37
C LEU A 11 -8.10 -15.04 -2.24
N ASN A 12 -8.88 -15.06 -1.17
CA ASN A 12 -9.93 -14.07 -0.94
C ASN A 12 -9.39 -12.77 -0.37
N THR A 13 -8.16 -12.74 0.13
CA THR A 13 -7.54 -11.54 0.69
C THR A 13 -6.19 -11.30 0.03
N ARG A 14 -6.18 -10.44 -0.96
CA ARG A 14 -4.95 -10.08 -1.65
C ARG A 14 -4.16 -9.10 -0.81
N ARG A 15 -2.85 -9.27 -0.81
CA ARG A 15 -1.93 -8.46 -0.03
C ARG A 15 -0.79 -7.92 -0.90
N ALA A 16 -0.28 -6.77 -0.51
CA ALA A 16 0.90 -6.19 -1.14
C ALA A 16 2.17 -6.97 -0.76
N SER A 17 2.30 -7.35 0.50
CA SER A 17 3.49 -8.06 0.97
C SER A 17 3.62 -9.44 0.30
N ASP A 18 4.85 -9.78 -0.07
CA ASP A 18 5.14 -11.06 -0.75
C ASP A 18 5.81 -12.09 0.17
N GLY A 19 6.09 -11.74 1.41
CA GLY A 19 6.62 -12.66 2.41
C GLY A 19 8.12 -12.89 2.37
N ARG A 20 8.86 -12.30 1.44
CA ARG A 20 10.33 -12.42 1.41
C ARG A 20 10.97 -11.79 2.64
N HIS A 21 10.37 -10.70 3.12
CA HIS A 21 10.74 -10.08 4.40
C HIS A 21 9.48 -9.99 5.25
N PRO A 22 9.55 -10.28 6.55
CA PRO A 22 8.38 -10.17 7.42
C PRO A 22 7.83 -8.74 7.39
N PRO A 23 6.53 -8.57 7.09
CA PRO A 23 5.96 -7.23 7.01
C PRO A 23 5.65 -6.69 8.40
N PHE A 24 5.88 -5.38 8.58
CA PHE A 24 5.30 -4.62 9.67
C PHE A 24 4.13 -3.83 9.10
N ILE A 25 2.96 -4.02 9.66
CA ILE A 25 1.72 -3.43 9.18
C ILE A 25 1.14 -2.57 10.29
N SER A 26 0.78 -1.34 9.95
CA SER A 26 0.15 -0.42 10.88
C SER A 26 -1.15 0.11 10.29
N THR A 27 -2.12 0.35 11.13
CA THR A 27 -3.39 0.92 10.70
C THR A 27 -3.31 2.45 10.77
N PHE A 28 -3.69 3.09 9.68
CA PHE A 28 -3.71 4.55 9.57
C PHE A 28 -5.12 5.04 9.31
N ALA A 29 -5.42 6.24 9.77
CA ALA A 29 -6.61 6.95 9.35
C ALA A 29 -6.47 7.38 7.90
N LEU A 30 -7.56 7.38 7.16
CA LEU A 30 -7.59 7.77 5.76
C LEU A 30 -8.45 9.03 5.60
N PRO A 31 -8.28 9.79 4.51
CA PRO A 31 -9.12 10.96 4.26
C PRO A 31 -10.60 10.60 4.27
N ALA A 32 -11.44 11.53 4.71
CA ALA A 32 -12.87 11.32 4.78
C ALA A 32 -13.51 11.05 3.41
N SER A 33 -12.87 11.52 2.34
CA SER A 33 -13.35 11.32 0.97
C SER A 33 -12.18 10.89 0.09
N HIS A 34 -12.30 9.73 -0.52
CA HIS A 34 -11.31 9.20 -1.48
C HIS A 34 -11.94 8.12 -2.34
N ILE A 35 -11.32 7.81 -3.46
CA ILE A 35 -11.71 6.68 -4.30
C ILE A 35 -11.24 5.36 -3.65
N ALA A 36 -11.68 4.24 -4.19
CA ALA A 36 -11.15 2.94 -3.79
C ALA A 36 -9.68 2.83 -4.20
N TRP A 37 -8.85 2.30 -3.31
CA TRP A 37 -7.44 2.06 -3.58
C TRP A 37 -7.13 0.57 -3.48
N PRO A 38 -6.48 -0.01 -4.49
CA PRO A 38 -6.11 -1.42 -4.44
C PRO A 38 -4.92 -1.66 -3.51
N GLU A 39 -4.72 -2.91 -3.13
CA GLU A 39 -3.48 -3.33 -2.49
C GLU A 39 -2.30 -2.93 -3.39
N GLY A 40 -1.21 -2.50 -2.79
CA GLY A 40 -0.04 -2.01 -3.53
C GLY A 40 -0.03 -0.52 -3.80
N THR A 41 -1.07 0.22 -3.44
CA THR A 41 -1.06 1.68 -3.55
C THR A 41 0.00 2.27 -2.63
N ILE A 42 0.88 3.12 -3.19
CA ILE A 42 1.91 3.79 -2.41
C ILE A 42 1.24 4.85 -1.54
N MET A 43 1.58 4.83 -0.25
CA MET A 43 0.96 5.71 0.74
C MET A 43 1.95 6.72 1.26
N LYS A 44 1.49 7.93 1.49
CA LYS A 44 2.27 9.02 2.08
C LYS A 44 1.58 9.55 3.32
N ALA A 45 2.33 10.31 4.14
CA ALA A 45 1.76 10.95 5.32
C ALA A 45 0.64 11.91 4.91
N GLY A 46 -0.47 11.84 5.64
CA GLY A 46 -1.59 12.75 5.45
C GLY A 46 -1.40 14.09 6.18
N ALA A 47 -2.43 14.91 6.15
CA ALA A 47 -2.39 16.23 6.76
C ALA A 47 -2.31 16.20 8.29
N ASN A 48 -2.85 15.15 8.90
CA ASN A 48 -2.90 15.01 10.36
C ASN A 48 -2.02 13.85 10.81
N THR A 49 -1.58 13.90 12.07
CA THR A 49 -0.79 12.82 12.67
C THR A 49 -1.58 11.51 12.64
N GLY A 50 -0.95 10.44 12.20
CA GLY A 50 -1.60 9.12 12.09
C GLY A 50 -2.49 8.95 10.87
N GLU A 51 -2.51 9.92 9.97
CA GLU A 51 -3.26 9.86 8.72
C GLU A 51 -2.33 9.52 7.56
N ALA A 52 -2.84 8.70 6.64
CA ALA A 52 -2.15 8.36 5.40
C ALA A 52 -3.07 8.62 4.21
N THR A 53 -2.49 8.94 3.08
CA THR A 53 -3.23 9.12 1.83
C THR A 53 -2.43 8.53 0.68
N ALA A 54 -3.08 8.28 -0.45
CA ALA A 54 -2.39 7.74 -1.62
C ALA A 54 -1.43 8.77 -2.20
N ALA A 55 -0.25 8.32 -2.61
CA ALA A 55 0.73 9.15 -3.29
C ALA A 55 0.36 9.34 -4.76
N SER A 56 0.63 10.52 -5.30
CA SER A 56 0.53 10.74 -6.74
C SER A 56 1.78 10.20 -7.44
N ALA A 57 1.73 10.14 -8.78
CA ALA A 57 2.82 9.55 -9.58
C ALA A 57 4.18 10.25 -9.39
N THR A 58 4.17 11.51 -8.98
CA THR A 58 5.39 12.30 -8.79
C THR A 58 5.80 12.44 -7.34
N ASP A 59 5.01 11.96 -6.38
CA ASP A 59 5.34 12.07 -4.98
C ASP A 59 6.47 11.12 -4.60
N THR A 60 7.55 11.66 -4.07
CA THR A 60 8.67 10.88 -3.54
C THR A 60 8.98 11.26 -2.09
N ALA A 61 8.45 12.37 -1.61
CA ALA A 61 8.62 12.82 -0.24
C ALA A 61 7.47 12.32 0.65
N ASN A 62 7.77 12.08 1.92
CA ASN A 62 6.79 11.68 2.92
C ASN A 62 6.12 10.33 2.63
N ILE A 63 6.73 9.50 1.82
CA ILE A 63 6.26 8.12 1.59
C ILE A 63 6.44 7.35 2.89
N ILE A 64 5.38 6.67 3.32
CA ILE A 64 5.39 5.90 4.58
C ILE A 64 5.29 4.40 4.36
N GLY A 65 4.83 3.96 3.21
CA GLY A 65 4.70 2.54 2.93
C GLY A 65 3.78 2.25 1.76
N VAL A 66 3.21 1.06 1.79
CA VAL A 66 2.37 0.52 0.73
C VAL A 66 1.09 -0.02 1.34
N LEU A 67 -0.06 0.29 0.75
CA LEU A 67 -1.34 -0.22 1.24
C LEU A 67 -1.33 -1.75 1.17
N GLU A 68 -1.50 -2.41 2.30
CA GLU A 68 -1.37 -3.87 2.39
C GLU A 68 -2.58 -4.59 1.81
N THR A 69 -3.77 -4.09 2.11
CA THR A 69 -5.02 -4.63 1.60
C THR A 69 -5.85 -3.50 1.00
N ARG A 70 -6.66 -3.82 -0.01
CA ARG A 70 -7.47 -2.80 -0.66
C ARG A 70 -8.43 -2.13 0.33
N VAL A 71 -8.79 -0.88 0.03
CA VAL A 71 -9.84 -0.15 0.74
C VAL A 71 -10.89 0.32 -0.26
N ASP A 72 -12.13 0.35 0.18
CA ASP A 72 -13.21 0.89 -0.63
C ASP A 72 -13.24 2.41 -0.55
N ALA A 73 -13.97 3.03 -1.47
CA ALA A 73 -14.12 4.49 -1.46
C ALA A 73 -14.64 4.96 -0.10
N ASN A 74 -14.06 6.04 0.39
CA ASN A 74 -14.44 6.69 1.65
C ASN A 74 -14.26 5.84 2.92
N GLU A 75 -13.56 4.72 2.87
CA GLU A 75 -13.17 4.02 4.09
C GLU A 75 -12.24 4.92 4.92
N GLN A 76 -12.42 4.90 6.24
CA GLN A 76 -11.73 5.83 7.13
C GLN A 76 -10.48 5.27 7.77
N SER A 77 -10.15 4.01 7.51
CA SER A 77 -8.91 3.40 7.98
C SER A 77 -8.43 2.36 6.99
N GLY A 78 -7.13 2.12 7.00
CA GLY A 78 -6.49 1.13 6.14
C GLY A 78 -5.20 0.62 6.74
N ASN A 79 -4.82 -0.58 6.33
CA ASN A 79 -3.59 -1.22 6.77
C ASN A 79 -2.46 -0.89 5.80
N VAL A 80 -1.38 -0.34 6.31
CA VAL A 80 -0.23 0.07 5.51
C VAL A 80 0.98 -0.75 5.94
N MET A 81 1.64 -1.38 4.98
CA MET A 81 2.91 -2.04 5.21
C MET A 81 3.98 -0.96 5.28
N ILE A 82 4.54 -0.77 6.47
CA ILE A 82 5.56 0.25 6.71
C ILE A 82 6.99 -0.31 6.62
N HIS A 83 7.11 -1.61 6.54
CA HIS A 83 8.37 -2.33 6.35
C HIS A 83 8.07 -3.71 5.79
N GLY A 84 8.91 -4.22 4.90
CA GLY A 84 8.69 -5.54 4.32
C GLY A 84 9.15 -5.62 2.87
N SER A 85 8.50 -6.44 2.08
CA SER A 85 8.81 -6.59 0.66
C SER A 85 7.55 -6.80 -0.18
N CYS A 86 7.61 -6.39 -1.44
CA CYS A 86 6.52 -6.59 -2.40
C CYS A 86 7.08 -6.66 -3.82
N ALA A 87 6.27 -7.17 -4.74
CA ALA A 87 6.64 -7.19 -6.15
C ALA A 87 6.42 -5.80 -6.78
N ALA A 88 7.28 -5.44 -7.73
CA ALA A 88 7.21 -4.12 -8.37
C ALA A 88 5.90 -3.90 -9.13
N ASP A 89 5.36 -4.94 -9.73
CA ASP A 89 4.16 -4.85 -10.56
C ASP A 89 2.86 -4.61 -9.76
N ILE A 90 2.88 -4.79 -8.45
CA ILE A 90 1.72 -4.49 -7.60
C ILE A 90 1.66 -3.01 -7.22
N LEU A 91 2.77 -2.29 -7.31
CA LEU A 91 2.85 -0.91 -6.85
C LEU A 91 2.08 0.04 -7.76
N LYS A 92 1.24 0.85 -7.16
CA LYS A 92 0.40 1.83 -7.85
C LYS A 92 0.48 3.18 -7.17
N SER A 93 0.32 4.23 -7.97
CA SER A 93 0.09 5.58 -7.48
C SER A 93 -1.24 6.09 -8.03
N ILE A 94 -1.73 7.19 -7.49
CA ILE A 94 -2.99 7.79 -7.94
C ILE A 94 -2.67 9.12 -8.62
N ASP A 95 -2.89 9.17 -9.93
CA ASP A 95 -2.64 10.35 -10.73
C ASP A 95 -3.96 10.88 -11.30
N ASP A 96 -4.33 12.10 -10.94
CA ASP A 96 -5.61 12.72 -11.32
C ASP A 96 -6.82 11.80 -11.03
N GLY A 97 -6.80 11.10 -9.89
CA GLY A 97 -7.88 10.21 -9.50
C GLY A 97 -7.87 8.85 -10.20
N GLU A 98 -6.85 8.54 -11.00
CA GLU A 98 -6.73 7.27 -11.71
C GLU A 98 -5.48 6.51 -11.27
N LEU A 99 -5.54 5.19 -11.38
CA LEU A 99 -4.39 4.34 -11.08
C LEU A 99 -3.30 4.53 -12.12
N ALA A 100 -2.07 4.64 -11.65
CA ALA A 100 -0.87 4.69 -12.49
C ALA A 100 0.17 3.76 -11.92
N ASP A 101 1.08 3.28 -12.75
CA ASP A 101 2.21 2.50 -12.27
C ASP A 101 3.14 3.37 -11.43
N ALA A 102 3.79 2.75 -10.44
CA ALA A 102 4.78 3.45 -9.63
C ALA A 102 5.98 3.84 -10.47
N GLY A 103 6.49 5.06 -10.25
CA GLY A 103 7.72 5.51 -10.88
C GLY A 103 8.94 4.90 -10.21
N GLU A 104 10.07 4.89 -10.93
CA GLU A 104 11.33 4.38 -10.40
C GLU A 104 11.77 5.14 -9.15
N ASP A 105 11.58 6.46 -9.13
CA ASP A 105 11.94 7.28 -7.96
C ASP A 105 11.10 6.92 -6.73
N GLN A 106 9.86 6.52 -6.93
CA GLN A 106 9.01 6.05 -5.83
C GLN A 106 9.50 4.72 -5.28
N ILE A 107 9.94 3.82 -6.14
CA ILE A 107 10.53 2.54 -5.72
C ILE A 107 11.79 2.79 -4.90
N ILE A 108 12.63 3.72 -5.32
CA ILE A 108 13.83 4.10 -4.57
C ILE A 108 13.44 4.67 -3.20
N ALA A 109 12.44 5.52 -3.15
CA ALA A 109 11.95 6.09 -1.89
C ALA A 109 11.44 5.01 -0.95
N LEU A 110 10.73 4.00 -1.46
CA LEU A 110 10.26 2.86 -0.66
C LEU A 110 11.43 2.07 -0.08
N ARG A 111 12.46 1.80 -0.87
CA ARG A 111 13.66 1.09 -0.37
C ARG A 111 14.33 1.88 0.75
N GLY A 112 14.32 3.20 0.66
CA GLY A 112 14.89 4.08 1.68
C GLY A 112 14.21 3.98 3.04
N ILE A 113 12.96 3.54 3.08
CA ILE A 113 12.22 3.36 4.33
C ILE A 113 12.07 1.90 4.73
N GLY A 114 12.68 0.96 3.98
CA GLY A 114 12.68 -0.45 4.34
C GLY A 114 11.62 -1.29 3.63
N ILE A 115 11.06 -0.81 2.55
CA ILE A 115 10.17 -1.59 1.67
C ILE A 115 11.01 -2.07 0.48
N TYR A 116 11.28 -3.36 0.43
CA TYR A 116 12.11 -3.96 -0.60
C TYR A 116 11.26 -4.46 -1.77
N VAL A 117 11.64 -4.03 -2.94
CA VAL A 117 10.88 -4.28 -4.17
C VAL A 117 11.68 -5.16 -5.12
#